data_a9176d3b4baa9a76636f1060848aa6d9
#
_entry.id   a9176d3b4baa9a76636f1060848aa6d9
#
_cell.length_a   1.000
_cell.length_b   1.000
_cell.length_c   1.000
_cell.angle_alpha   90.00
_cell.angle_beta   90.00
_cell.angle_gamma   90.00
#
_symmetry.space_group_name_H-M   'P 1'
#
loop_
_entity.id
_entity.type
_entity.pdbx_description
1 polymer ?
#
loop_
_entity_poly.entity_id
_entity_poly.type
_entity_poly.pdbx_seq_one_letter_code
_entity_poly.pdbx_strand_id
1 'polypeptide(L)'
;MIGFLASSKAGHDKDTIYVIIKEDTEYVWLADGRIKTISKPKKKRKKHVQIIKYFNNEDMQFKLLEGKAVSDLEIMMILKKYKKHQMSDTGGN
;
A
#
# COMPACT_ATOMS: atom_id res chain seq x y z
N MET A 1 5.86 -1.99 9.18
CA MET A 1 5.14 -2.42 7.95
C MET A 1 5.24 -1.42 6.80
N ILE A 2 6.15 -0.47 6.92
CA ILE A 2 6.39 0.50 5.84
C ILE A 2 6.77 -0.25 4.56
N GLY A 3 6.16 0.15 3.45
CA GLY A 3 6.38 -0.49 2.16
C GLY A 3 5.52 -1.69 1.87
N PHE A 4 4.81 -2.20 2.87
CA PHE A 4 3.85 -3.29 2.66
C PHE A 4 2.57 -2.76 2.06
N LEU A 5 1.86 -3.60 1.34
CA LEU A 5 0.51 -3.28 0.90
C LEU A 5 -0.46 -3.56 2.05
N ALA A 6 -1.58 -2.85 2.02
CA ALA A 6 -2.63 -3.04 3.00
C ALA A 6 -3.98 -2.76 2.37
N SER A 7 -5.00 -3.49 2.81
CA SER A 7 -6.37 -3.20 2.42
C SER A 7 -7.11 -2.53 3.57
N SER A 8 -8.02 -1.62 3.24
CA SER A 8 -8.89 -1.01 4.23
C SER A 8 -9.99 -1.98 4.63
N LYS A 9 -10.23 -2.12 5.94
CA LYS A 9 -11.25 -3.03 6.47
C LYS A 9 -12.58 -2.35 6.73
N ALA A 10 -12.63 -1.03 6.72
CA ALA A 10 -13.82 -0.29 7.11
C ALA A 10 -13.91 1.05 6.39
N GLY A 11 -15.13 1.61 6.35
CA GLY A 11 -15.38 2.92 5.79
C GLY A 11 -15.69 2.87 4.31
N HIS A 12 -15.72 4.05 3.69
CA HIS A 12 -16.05 4.19 2.27
C HIS A 12 -15.02 3.54 1.35
N ASP A 13 -13.79 3.37 1.83
CA ASP A 13 -12.71 2.79 1.06
C ASP A 13 -12.47 1.32 1.40
N LYS A 14 -13.45 0.64 1.99
CA LYS A 14 -13.33 -0.77 2.29
C LYS A 14 -12.88 -1.56 1.07
N ASP A 15 -11.90 -2.44 1.28
CA ASP A 15 -11.29 -3.29 0.25
C ASP A 15 -10.37 -2.55 -0.74
N THR A 16 -10.20 -1.24 -0.61
CA THR A 16 -9.22 -0.52 -1.39
C THR A 16 -7.81 -0.88 -0.93
N ILE A 17 -6.90 -1.05 -1.87
CA ILE A 17 -5.51 -1.43 -1.60
C ILE A 17 -4.61 -0.21 -1.65
N TYR A 18 -3.73 -0.11 -0.67
CA TYR A 18 -2.78 1.00 -0.54
C TYR A 18 -1.39 0.48 -0.25
N VAL A 19 -0.40 1.37 -0.40
CA VAL A 19 0.94 1.13 0.13
C VAL A 19 1.08 1.91 1.44
N ILE A 20 1.64 1.28 2.45
CA ILE A 20 1.93 1.95 3.72
C ILE A 20 3.22 2.72 3.55
N ILE A 21 3.14 4.05 3.61
CA ILE A 21 4.31 4.91 3.41
C ILE A 21 4.90 5.45 4.71
N LYS A 22 4.14 5.37 5.79
CA LYS A 22 4.57 5.82 7.11
C LYS A 22 3.74 5.10 8.16
N GLU A 23 4.32 4.88 9.34
CA GLU A 23 3.56 4.30 10.47
C GLU A 23 4.07 4.83 11.80
N ASP A 24 3.19 4.83 12.79
CA ASP A 24 3.56 5.03 14.18
C ASP A 24 2.93 3.89 15.00
N THR A 25 2.77 4.08 16.32
CA THR A 25 2.23 3.03 17.18
C THR A 25 0.79 2.66 16.88
N GLU A 26 -0.03 3.64 16.50
CA GLU A 26 -1.48 3.43 16.30
C GLU A 26 -1.96 3.60 14.87
N TYR A 27 -1.22 4.37 14.08
CA TYR A 27 -1.67 4.81 12.75
C TYR A 27 -0.73 4.38 11.66
N VAL A 28 -1.30 4.27 10.47
CA VAL A 28 -0.54 4.11 9.23
C VAL A 28 -0.97 5.21 8.27
N TRP A 29 -0.06 5.61 7.39
CA TRP A 29 -0.35 6.56 6.31
C TRP A 29 -0.28 5.80 5.01
N LEU A 30 -1.36 5.89 4.25
CA LEU A 30 -1.65 5.05 3.09
C LEU A 30 -1.69 5.88 1.83
N ALA A 31 -1.08 5.37 0.76
CA ALA A 31 -1.09 6.05 -0.53
C ALA A 31 -1.39 5.06 -1.65
N ASP A 32 -2.13 5.52 -2.66
CA ASP A 32 -2.38 4.76 -3.88
C ASP A 32 -1.75 5.42 -5.11
N GLY A 33 -1.15 6.59 -4.92
CA GLY A 33 -0.49 7.32 -5.98
C GLY A 33 -1.43 8.11 -6.89
N ARG A 34 -2.73 8.02 -6.67
CA ARG A 34 -3.73 8.72 -7.50
C ARG A 34 -4.57 9.67 -6.68
N ILE A 35 -5.51 9.15 -5.90
CA ILE A 35 -6.37 9.97 -5.04
C ILE A 35 -5.64 10.28 -3.74
N LYS A 36 -4.98 9.28 -3.18
CA LYS A 36 -4.18 9.46 -1.96
C LYS A 36 -2.71 9.42 -2.34
N THR A 37 -2.12 10.60 -2.45
CA THR A 37 -0.74 10.76 -2.91
C THR A 37 0.24 10.72 -1.75
N ILE A 38 1.52 10.62 -2.07
CA ILE A 38 2.59 10.64 -1.06
C ILE A 38 2.55 11.95 -0.25
N SER A 39 2.23 13.06 -0.91
CA SER A 39 2.15 14.36 -0.22
C SER A 39 0.88 14.53 0.60
N LYS A 40 -0.16 13.79 0.27
CA LYS A 40 -1.44 13.84 0.99
C LYS A 40 -1.99 12.44 1.20
N PRO A 41 -1.29 11.63 2.01
CA PRO A 41 -1.72 10.25 2.24
C PRO A 41 -2.93 10.20 3.16
N LYS A 42 -3.58 9.05 3.18
CA LYS A 42 -4.68 8.81 4.10
C LYS A 42 -4.15 8.26 5.41
N LYS A 43 -4.44 8.93 6.51
CA LYS A 43 -4.11 8.44 7.85
C LYS A 43 -5.24 7.51 8.32
N LYS A 44 -4.88 6.33 8.79
CA LYS A 44 -5.86 5.36 9.25
C LYS A 44 -5.32 4.59 10.44
N ARG A 45 -6.20 4.18 11.35
CA ARG A 45 -5.79 3.36 12.48
C ARG A 45 -5.37 1.97 12.01
N LYS A 46 -4.31 1.44 12.59
CA LYS A 46 -3.80 0.10 12.24
C LYS A 46 -4.87 -0.96 12.33
N LYS A 47 -5.76 -0.87 13.33
CA LYS A 47 -6.82 -1.86 13.53
C LYS A 47 -7.84 -1.88 12.39
N HIS A 48 -7.87 -0.86 11.55
CA HIS A 48 -8.80 -0.78 10.42
C HIS A 48 -8.16 -1.16 9.10
N VAL A 49 -6.94 -1.71 9.11
CA VAL A 49 -6.28 -2.16 7.90
C VAL A 49 -5.84 -3.61 8.03
N GLN A 50 -5.81 -4.30 6.91
CA GLN A 50 -5.32 -5.66 6.79
C GLN A 50 -4.00 -5.61 6.03
N ILE A 51 -2.91 -6.03 6.68
CA ILE A 51 -1.60 -6.06 6.03
C ILE A 51 -1.56 -7.23 5.05
N ILE A 52 -1.08 -6.95 3.84
CA ILE A 52 -0.91 -7.97 2.81
C ILE A 52 0.54 -8.41 2.85
N LYS A 53 0.79 -9.57 3.44
CA LYS A 53 2.16 -10.04 3.69
C LYS A 53 2.75 -10.89 2.58
N TYR A 54 1.92 -11.45 1.74
CA TYR A 54 2.37 -12.38 0.71
C TYR A 54 2.84 -11.69 -0.58
N PHE A 55 2.66 -10.40 -0.69
CA PHE A 55 3.14 -9.64 -1.84
C PHE A 55 4.12 -8.58 -1.34
N ASN A 56 5.37 -8.75 -1.67
CA ASN A 56 6.44 -7.86 -1.24
C ASN A 56 7.04 -7.10 -2.40
N ASN A 57 7.41 -5.86 -2.13
CA ASN A 57 8.29 -5.12 -3.02
C ASN A 57 9.43 -4.59 -2.17
N GLU A 58 10.51 -5.36 -2.12
CA GLU A 58 11.66 -5.04 -1.27
C GLU A 58 12.33 -3.73 -1.65
N ASP A 59 12.34 -3.41 -2.94
CA ASP A 59 12.93 -2.18 -3.44
C ASP A 59 12.18 -0.96 -2.90
N MET A 60 10.88 -0.97 -2.95
CA MET A 60 10.04 0.09 -2.40
C MET A 60 10.19 0.19 -0.88
N GLN A 61 10.20 -0.96 -0.21
CA GLN A 61 10.39 -1.01 1.24
C GLN A 61 11.71 -0.37 1.63
N PHE A 62 12.77 -0.71 0.93
CA PHE A 62 14.09 -0.16 1.17
C PHE A 62 14.11 1.35 0.98
N LYS A 63 13.56 1.84 -0.13
CA LYS A 63 13.51 3.26 -0.44
C LYS A 63 12.77 4.04 0.66
N LEU A 64 11.62 3.54 1.08
CA LEU A 64 10.82 4.22 2.10
C LEU A 64 11.53 4.21 3.45
N LEU A 65 12.13 3.09 3.83
CA LEU A 65 12.84 2.99 5.10
C LEU A 65 14.08 3.87 5.15
N GLU A 66 14.77 4.02 4.01
CA GLU A 66 15.97 4.84 3.91
C GLU A 66 15.68 6.32 3.67
N GLY A 67 14.41 6.70 3.62
CA GLY A 67 14.04 8.08 3.36
C GLY A 67 14.32 8.54 1.95
N LYS A 68 14.48 7.61 1.01
CA LYS A 68 14.72 7.94 -0.39
C LYS A 68 13.43 8.35 -1.07
N ALA A 69 13.55 9.14 -2.11
CA ALA A 69 12.39 9.63 -2.84
C ALA A 69 11.64 8.49 -3.53
N VAL A 70 10.33 8.46 -3.32
CA VAL A 70 9.42 7.52 -3.97
C VAL A 70 8.33 8.36 -4.63
N SER A 71 8.03 8.06 -5.88
CA SER A 71 7.02 8.80 -6.63
C SER A 71 5.65 8.14 -6.54
N ASP A 72 4.62 8.94 -6.78
CA ASP A 72 3.26 8.39 -6.88
C ASP A 72 3.13 7.39 -8.03
N LEU A 73 3.88 7.60 -9.10
CA LEU A 73 3.90 6.66 -10.21
C LEU A 73 4.43 5.29 -9.78
N GLU A 74 5.48 5.25 -8.97
CA GLU A 74 6.01 3.98 -8.45
C GLU A 74 4.97 3.26 -7.62
N ILE A 75 4.21 3.98 -6.81
CA ILE A 75 3.14 3.40 -6.00
C ILE A 75 2.04 2.83 -6.90
N MET A 76 1.63 3.59 -7.91
CA MET A 76 0.63 3.13 -8.87
C MET A 76 1.07 1.85 -9.57
N MET A 77 2.33 1.79 -9.97
CA MET A 77 2.87 0.62 -10.66
C MET A 77 2.88 -0.61 -9.77
N ILE A 78 3.22 -0.46 -8.50
CA ILE A 78 3.22 -1.56 -7.56
C ILE A 78 1.80 -2.09 -7.34
N LEU A 79 0.85 -1.19 -7.17
CA LEU A 79 -0.55 -1.59 -6.99
C LEU A 79 -1.10 -2.28 -8.23
N LYS A 80 -0.71 -1.80 -9.40
CA LYS A 80 -1.09 -2.44 -10.67
C LYS A 80 -0.50 -3.85 -10.76
N LYS A 81 0.74 -4.00 -10.35
CA LYS A 81 1.43 -5.29 -10.31
C LYS A 81 0.73 -6.27 -9.37
N TYR A 82 0.34 -5.79 -8.20
CA TYR A 82 -0.40 -6.59 -7.23
C TYR A 82 -1.74 -7.08 -7.81
N LYS A 83 -2.49 -6.17 -8.41
CA LYS A 83 -3.79 -6.53 -9.02
C LYS A 83 -3.62 -7.56 -10.12
N LYS A 84 -2.58 -7.41 -10.92
CA LYS A 84 -2.26 -8.36 -11.98
C LYS A 84 -1.91 -9.73 -11.42
N HIS A 85 -1.15 -9.75 -10.32
CA HIS A 85 -0.79 -10.99 -9.62
C HIS A 85 -2.04 -11.70 -9.11
N GLN A 86 -2.98 -10.97 -8.54
CA GLN A 86 -4.24 -11.53 -8.06
C GLN A 86 -5.07 -12.12 -9.21
N MET A 87 -5.12 -11.42 -10.32
CA MET A 87 -5.86 -11.88 -11.49
C MET A 87 -5.24 -13.15 -12.08
N SER A 88 -3.91 -13.24 -12.10
CA SER A 88 -3.21 -14.43 -12.56
C SER A 88 -3.54 -15.64 -11.70
N ASP A 89 -3.56 -15.46 -10.38
CA ASP A 89 -3.92 -16.54 -9.46
C ASP A 89 -5.35 -17.00 -9.70
N THR A 90 -6.25 -16.08 -9.96
CA THR A 90 -7.65 -16.39 -10.23
C THR A 90 -7.80 -17.05 -11.60
N GLY A 91 -7.11 -16.52 -12.58
CA GLY A 91 -7.22 -16.99 -13.96
C GLY A 91 -6.55 -18.34 -14.21
N GLY A 92 -5.67 -18.74 -13.31
CA GLY A 92 -4.95 -19.99 -13.43
C GLY A 92 -5.79 -21.23 -13.20
N ASN A 93 -7.02 -21.04 -12.81
CA ASN A 93 -7.90 -22.18 -12.51
C ASN A 93 -8.71 -22.63 -13.71
#